data_477069c6ac8a527c7124cf3cd86d724b
#
_entry.id   477069c6ac8a527c7124cf3cd86d724b
#
_cell.length_a   1.000
_cell.length_b   1.000
_cell.length_c   1.000
_cell.angle_alpha   90.00
_cell.angle_beta   90.00
_cell.angle_gamma   90.00
#
_symmetry.space_group_name_H-M   'P 1'
#
loop_
_entity.id
_entity.type
_entity.pdbx_description
1 polymer ?
#
loop_
_entity_poly.entity_id
_entity_poly.type
_entity_poly.pdbx_seq_one_letter_code
_entity_poly.pdbx_strand_id
1 'polypeptide(L)'
;MEIGTIIKKYRRERDMTQEQLSEYLRISVSAVSQWESGKTAPDLSAIPAICNLFGISADELLGIDREHKQEKIDEILENARRYSDRGYMTEANEILETGLREYPDSYDLMKSLMNVKFEQRNWNEVIRLGTRIMEGCTNDQIRSSSKQLLCFAYQHKGENDKAREIAENLPSIYITKQVLLAHFSGNAGHEANQNLITTLLDMLSNTMRANKELDDGTHAYTEDEMAVIHHKRLALFELLIEDGNYAFYHTRLESIHMDLARYYAKKQDTENTLHHLSCAADHAIAFTRSEGIGDYTCLLLLGNGSVHFSTNGTENDAKQVLDHLSSPIFDFLRGTPEFAAILARLEPVSGEWKVRE
;
A
#
# COMPACT_ATOMS: atom_id res chain seq x y z
N MET A 1 -19.50 24.21 -16.37
CA MET A 1 -19.89 25.59 -16.87
C MET A 1 -19.84 25.56 -18.39
N GLU A 2 -20.81 26.09 -19.12
CA GLU A 2 -20.75 26.10 -20.61
C GLU A 2 -19.71 27.11 -21.11
N ILE A 3 -18.93 26.73 -22.11
CA ILE A 3 -17.85 27.54 -22.72
C ILE A 3 -18.27 28.99 -23.02
N GLY A 4 -19.50 29.21 -23.45
CA GLY A 4 -20.02 30.53 -23.74
C GLY A 4 -20.11 31.43 -22.50
N THR A 5 -20.43 30.88 -21.34
CA THR A 5 -20.47 31.58 -20.08
C THR A 5 -19.06 32.03 -19.66
N ILE A 6 -18.05 31.21 -19.92
CA ILE A 6 -16.63 31.51 -19.63
C ILE A 6 -16.14 32.62 -20.56
N ILE A 7 -16.43 32.53 -21.86
CA ILE A 7 -16.11 33.59 -22.85
C ILE A 7 -16.71 34.92 -22.40
N LYS A 8 -18.00 34.92 -22.02
CA LYS A 8 -18.69 36.12 -21.56
C LYS A 8 -18.07 36.70 -20.28
N LYS A 9 -17.65 35.83 -19.34
CA LYS A 9 -16.97 36.24 -18.12
C LYS A 9 -15.67 36.98 -18.45
N TYR A 10 -14.75 36.33 -19.17
CA TYR A 10 -13.42 36.90 -19.48
C TYR A 10 -13.50 38.13 -20.40
N ARG A 11 -14.45 38.19 -21.34
CA ARG A 11 -14.69 39.38 -22.14
C ARG A 11 -15.07 40.57 -21.27
N ARG A 12 -15.98 40.36 -20.30
CA ARG A 12 -16.42 41.43 -19.38
C ARG A 12 -15.33 41.86 -18.40
N GLU A 13 -14.55 40.97 -17.91
CA GLU A 13 -13.41 41.26 -17.03
C GLU A 13 -12.35 42.14 -17.72
N ARG A 14 -12.34 42.15 -19.06
CA ARG A 14 -11.48 43.01 -19.89
C ARG A 14 -12.19 44.22 -20.50
N ASP A 15 -13.38 44.53 -20.04
CA ASP A 15 -14.19 45.65 -20.52
C ASP A 15 -14.38 45.64 -22.04
N MET A 16 -14.35 44.46 -22.68
CA MET A 16 -14.58 44.31 -24.12
C MET A 16 -16.05 44.23 -24.46
N THR A 17 -16.45 44.84 -25.61
CA THR A 17 -17.77 44.58 -26.21
C THR A 17 -17.79 43.32 -27.06
N GLN A 18 -18.99 42.83 -27.44
CA GLN A 18 -19.08 41.67 -28.36
C GLN A 18 -18.52 42.00 -29.74
N GLU A 19 -18.63 43.26 -30.16
CA GLU A 19 -18.07 43.75 -31.40
C GLU A 19 -16.54 43.67 -31.38
N GLN A 20 -15.90 44.16 -30.33
CA GLN A 20 -14.45 44.12 -30.15
C GLN A 20 -13.91 42.69 -30.14
N LEU A 21 -14.59 41.77 -29.44
CA LEU A 21 -14.22 40.36 -29.44
C LEU A 21 -14.37 39.72 -30.82
N SER A 22 -15.46 40.08 -31.55
CA SER A 22 -15.69 39.57 -32.91
C SER A 22 -14.62 40.05 -33.91
N GLU A 23 -14.19 41.31 -33.79
CA GLU A 23 -13.13 41.89 -34.63
C GLU A 23 -11.79 41.18 -34.36
N TYR A 24 -11.44 40.98 -33.10
CA TYR A 24 -10.20 40.28 -32.71
C TYR A 24 -10.16 38.83 -33.27
N LEU A 25 -11.26 38.13 -33.14
CA LEU A 25 -11.37 36.73 -33.58
C LEU A 25 -11.67 36.61 -35.08
N ARG A 26 -11.93 37.71 -35.77
CA ARG A 26 -12.35 37.76 -37.20
C ARG A 26 -13.56 36.92 -37.50
N ILE A 27 -14.57 37.06 -36.69
CA ILE A 27 -15.88 36.36 -36.80
C ILE A 27 -17.01 37.41 -36.74
N SER A 28 -18.26 36.97 -36.95
CA SER A 28 -19.39 37.87 -36.82
C SER A 28 -19.76 38.13 -35.33
N VAL A 29 -20.30 39.31 -35.04
CA VAL A 29 -20.88 39.66 -33.74
C VAL A 29 -21.96 38.67 -33.33
N SER A 30 -22.78 38.22 -34.32
CA SER A 30 -23.80 37.20 -34.12
C SER A 30 -23.22 35.89 -33.60
N ALA A 31 -22.05 35.46 -34.08
CA ALA A 31 -21.40 34.25 -33.61
C ALA A 31 -21.00 34.38 -32.12
N VAL A 32 -20.39 35.49 -31.73
CA VAL A 32 -20.05 35.78 -30.32
C VAL A 32 -21.29 35.73 -29.44
N SER A 33 -22.38 36.39 -29.90
CA SER A 33 -23.65 36.41 -29.15
C SER A 33 -24.27 35.02 -29.00
N GLN A 34 -24.17 34.16 -30.05
CA GLN A 34 -24.66 32.78 -29.99
C GLN A 34 -23.80 31.92 -29.04
N TRP A 35 -22.48 32.09 -29.02
CA TRP A 35 -21.62 31.40 -28.08
C TRP A 35 -21.96 31.80 -26.65
N GLU A 36 -22.03 33.11 -26.36
CA GLU A 36 -22.31 33.61 -25.00
C GLU A 36 -23.73 33.26 -24.49
N SER A 37 -24.67 33.01 -25.41
CA SER A 37 -26.03 32.55 -25.09
C SER A 37 -26.18 31.02 -25.04
N GLY A 38 -25.09 30.26 -25.32
CA GLY A 38 -25.10 28.80 -25.33
C GLY A 38 -25.84 28.18 -26.53
N LYS A 39 -26.22 28.96 -27.56
CA LYS A 39 -26.89 28.44 -28.76
C LYS A 39 -25.97 27.65 -29.66
N THR A 40 -24.71 28.07 -29.75
CA THR A 40 -23.63 27.37 -30.47
C THR A 40 -22.35 27.42 -29.64
N ALA A 41 -21.40 26.53 -29.95
CA ALA A 41 -20.06 26.55 -29.39
C ALA A 41 -19.07 27.14 -30.42
N PRO A 42 -17.89 27.69 -29.95
CA PRO A 42 -16.80 28.03 -30.83
C PRO A 42 -16.29 26.80 -31.59
N ASP A 43 -15.87 27.02 -32.84
CA ASP A 43 -15.12 26.01 -33.58
C ASP A 43 -13.76 25.72 -32.88
N LEU A 44 -13.25 24.50 -32.97
CA LEU A 44 -11.97 24.09 -32.38
C LEU A 44 -10.81 24.99 -32.84
N SER A 45 -10.88 25.51 -34.08
CA SER A 45 -9.89 26.43 -34.64
C SER A 45 -9.85 27.80 -33.92
N ALA A 46 -10.94 28.20 -33.28
CA ALA A 46 -11.03 29.46 -32.54
C ALA A 46 -10.48 29.35 -31.11
N ILE A 47 -10.40 28.14 -30.53
CA ILE A 47 -9.97 27.93 -29.16
C ILE A 47 -8.60 28.55 -28.86
N PRO A 48 -7.53 28.35 -29.69
CA PRO A 48 -6.23 28.96 -29.43
C PRO A 48 -6.25 30.49 -29.41
N ALA A 49 -7.02 31.11 -30.29
CA ALA A 49 -7.13 32.56 -30.36
C ALA A 49 -7.86 33.14 -29.14
N ILE A 50 -8.93 32.47 -28.68
CA ILE A 50 -9.67 32.86 -27.47
C ILE A 50 -8.76 32.72 -26.23
N CYS A 51 -8.06 31.59 -26.11
CA CYS A 51 -7.12 31.33 -24.99
C CYS A 51 -6.00 32.38 -24.95
N ASN A 52 -5.39 32.70 -26.10
CA ASN A 52 -4.36 33.72 -26.19
C ASN A 52 -4.86 35.11 -25.84
N LEU A 53 -6.05 35.48 -26.32
CA LEU A 53 -6.65 36.78 -26.01
C LEU A 53 -6.90 36.93 -24.51
N PHE A 54 -7.46 35.90 -23.89
CA PHE A 54 -7.82 35.93 -22.48
C PHE A 54 -6.71 35.48 -21.54
N GLY A 55 -5.55 34.99 -22.05
CA GLY A 55 -4.43 34.53 -21.24
C GLY A 55 -4.81 33.35 -20.33
N ILE A 56 -5.71 32.50 -20.81
CA ILE A 56 -6.22 31.33 -20.09
C ILE A 56 -5.86 30.02 -20.82
N SER A 57 -5.89 28.91 -20.13
CA SER A 57 -5.70 27.58 -20.72
C SER A 57 -6.95 27.14 -21.52
N ALA A 58 -6.78 26.19 -22.44
CA ALA A 58 -7.93 25.58 -23.13
C ALA A 58 -8.86 24.83 -22.14
N ASP A 59 -8.28 24.20 -21.11
CA ASP A 59 -9.04 23.52 -20.07
C ASP A 59 -9.95 24.49 -19.31
N GLU A 60 -9.40 25.64 -18.92
CA GLU A 60 -10.16 26.70 -18.25
C GLU A 60 -11.28 27.24 -19.15
N LEU A 61 -10.98 27.45 -20.44
CA LEU A 61 -12.01 27.88 -21.41
C LEU A 61 -13.12 26.84 -21.61
N LEU A 62 -12.76 25.55 -21.55
CA LEU A 62 -13.69 24.43 -21.68
C LEU A 62 -14.42 24.10 -20.36
N GLY A 63 -14.08 24.80 -19.26
CA GLY A 63 -14.65 24.57 -17.97
C GLY A 63 -14.16 23.27 -17.31
N ILE A 64 -13.02 22.77 -17.75
CA ILE A 64 -12.38 21.58 -17.17
C ILE A 64 -11.64 22.04 -15.92
N ASP A 65 -12.31 21.94 -14.79
CA ASP A 65 -11.72 22.22 -13.48
C ASP A 65 -10.91 21.01 -13.03
N ARG A 66 -9.63 20.99 -13.42
CA ARG A 66 -8.71 19.90 -13.06
C ARG A 66 -8.44 19.83 -11.57
N GLU A 67 -8.41 20.98 -10.88
CA GLU A 67 -8.17 21.02 -9.43
C GLU A 67 -9.35 20.41 -8.69
N HIS A 68 -10.56 20.86 -8.99
CA HIS A 68 -11.77 20.30 -8.39
C HIS A 68 -11.98 18.81 -8.72
N LYS A 69 -11.62 18.37 -9.93
CA LYS A 69 -11.64 16.95 -10.30
C LYS A 69 -10.65 16.16 -9.44
N GLN A 70 -9.44 16.68 -9.24
CA GLN A 70 -8.43 16.01 -8.41
C GLN A 70 -8.85 15.96 -6.93
N GLU A 71 -9.38 17.06 -6.38
CA GLU A 71 -9.93 17.07 -5.02
C GLU A 71 -11.00 15.99 -4.80
N LYS A 72 -11.90 15.80 -5.77
CA LYS A 72 -12.92 14.74 -5.71
C LYS A 72 -12.32 13.34 -5.77
N ILE A 73 -11.32 13.13 -6.62
CA ILE A 73 -10.60 11.86 -6.68
C ILE A 73 -9.90 11.60 -5.34
N ASP A 74 -9.25 12.61 -4.75
CA ASP A 74 -8.55 12.49 -3.48
C ASP A 74 -9.53 12.20 -2.31
N GLU A 75 -10.71 12.82 -2.28
CA GLU A 75 -11.79 12.49 -1.33
C GLU A 75 -12.23 11.02 -1.44
N ILE A 76 -12.40 10.51 -2.66
CA ILE A 76 -12.78 9.11 -2.92
C ILE A 76 -11.68 8.16 -2.44
N LEU A 77 -10.41 8.46 -2.76
CA LEU A 77 -9.25 7.67 -2.34
C LEU A 77 -9.11 7.62 -0.82
N GLU A 78 -9.21 8.76 -0.16
CA GLU A 78 -9.11 8.84 1.31
C GLU A 78 -10.26 8.09 2.00
N ASN A 79 -11.48 8.20 1.45
CA ASN A 79 -12.62 7.48 1.97
C ASN A 79 -12.43 5.96 1.81
N ALA A 80 -12.05 5.49 0.62
CA ALA A 80 -11.76 4.08 0.37
C ALA A 80 -10.64 3.55 1.26
N ARG A 81 -9.57 4.35 1.46
CA ARG A 81 -8.45 4.00 2.34
C ARG A 81 -8.91 3.78 3.77
N ARG A 82 -9.75 4.67 4.33
CA ARG A 82 -10.29 4.51 5.69
C ARG A 82 -11.07 3.21 5.90
N TYR A 83 -11.79 2.74 4.87
CA TYR A 83 -12.48 1.45 4.93
C TYR A 83 -11.50 0.28 4.80
N SER A 84 -10.55 0.34 3.84
CA SER A 84 -9.58 -0.75 3.66
C SER A 84 -8.66 -0.91 4.86
N ASP A 85 -8.20 0.20 5.48
CA ASP A 85 -7.36 0.18 6.68
C ASP A 85 -8.07 -0.48 7.89
N ARG A 86 -9.40 -0.53 7.87
CA ARG A 86 -10.23 -1.21 8.87
C ARG A 86 -10.63 -2.64 8.47
N GLY A 87 -10.15 -3.13 7.31
CA GLY A 87 -10.50 -4.45 6.79
C GLY A 87 -11.85 -4.52 6.05
N TYR A 88 -12.57 -3.41 5.88
CA TYR A 88 -13.85 -3.35 5.16
C TYR A 88 -13.62 -3.29 3.65
N MET A 89 -13.11 -4.40 3.07
CA MET A 89 -12.72 -4.47 1.67
C MET A 89 -13.90 -4.38 0.70
N THR A 90 -15.09 -4.80 1.12
CA THR A 90 -16.30 -4.71 0.29
C THR A 90 -16.72 -3.26 0.09
N GLU A 91 -16.77 -2.49 1.16
CA GLU A 91 -17.14 -1.07 1.15
C GLU A 91 -16.09 -0.24 0.39
N ALA A 92 -14.80 -0.50 0.64
CA ALA A 92 -13.72 0.16 -0.11
C ALA A 92 -13.84 -0.13 -1.61
N ASN A 93 -14.17 -1.36 -1.99
CA ASN A 93 -14.42 -1.75 -3.37
C ASN A 93 -15.57 -0.96 -4.00
N GLU A 94 -16.73 -0.87 -3.34
CA GLU A 94 -17.91 -0.15 -3.85
C GLU A 94 -17.63 1.35 -4.04
N ILE A 95 -16.92 1.97 -3.12
CA ILE A 95 -16.50 3.37 -3.20
C ILE A 95 -15.62 3.59 -4.45
N LEU A 96 -14.61 2.75 -4.65
CA LEU A 96 -13.67 2.87 -5.76
C LEU A 96 -14.32 2.56 -7.12
N GLU A 97 -15.19 1.55 -7.19
CA GLU A 97 -15.93 1.24 -8.42
C GLU A 97 -16.91 2.36 -8.78
N THR A 98 -17.52 3.02 -7.79
CA THR A 98 -18.38 4.18 -8.01
C THR A 98 -17.55 5.37 -8.50
N GLY A 99 -16.41 5.64 -7.87
CA GLY A 99 -15.49 6.68 -8.33
C GLY A 99 -14.99 6.45 -9.76
N LEU A 100 -14.70 5.20 -10.14
CA LEU A 100 -14.27 4.86 -11.50
C LEU A 100 -15.40 4.97 -12.55
N ARG A 101 -16.68 4.89 -12.16
CA ARG A 101 -17.79 5.22 -13.07
C ARG A 101 -17.86 6.70 -13.39
N GLU A 102 -17.52 7.56 -12.40
CA GLU A 102 -17.48 9.01 -12.58
C GLU A 102 -16.17 9.49 -13.22
N TYR A 103 -15.05 8.86 -12.84
CA TYR A 103 -13.69 9.20 -13.32
C TYR A 103 -13.00 7.97 -13.96
N PRO A 104 -13.49 7.50 -15.13
CA PRO A 104 -13.05 6.20 -15.69
C PRO A 104 -11.58 6.15 -16.11
N ASP A 105 -10.93 7.30 -16.29
CA ASP A 105 -9.52 7.41 -16.67
C ASP A 105 -8.59 7.78 -15.51
N SER A 106 -9.09 7.75 -14.26
CA SER A 106 -8.25 7.96 -13.08
C SER A 106 -7.44 6.70 -12.77
N TYR A 107 -6.14 6.77 -13.05
CA TYR A 107 -5.21 5.69 -12.73
C TYR A 107 -4.94 5.54 -11.23
N ASP A 108 -5.12 6.60 -10.44
CA ASP A 108 -5.03 6.56 -8.98
C ASP A 108 -6.16 5.70 -8.39
N LEU A 109 -7.41 5.92 -8.84
CA LEU A 109 -8.54 5.08 -8.46
C LEU A 109 -8.38 3.63 -8.94
N MET A 110 -7.91 3.42 -10.20
CA MET A 110 -7.65 2.08 -10.72
C MET A 110 -6.60 1.34 -9.87
N LYS A 111 -5.52 2.03 -9.48
CA LYS A 111 -4.47 1.45 -8.66
C LYS A 111 -4.98 1.13 -7.25
N SER A 112 -5.77 2.01 -6.66
CA SER A 112 -6.38 1.76 -5.35
C SER A 112 -7.35 0.57 -5.40
N LEU A 113 -8.21 0.49 -6.43
CA LEU A 113 -9.08 -0.67 -6.65
C LEU A 113 -8.28 -1.96 -6.87
N MET A 114 -7.17 -1.88 -7.61
CA MET A 114 -6.28 -3.02 -7.83
C MET A 114 -5.70 -3.55 -6.52
N ASN A 115 -5.36 -2.67 -5.54
CA ASN A 115 -4.94 -3.08 -4.20
C ASN A 115 -6.07 -3.82 -3.47
N VAL A 116 -7.29 -3.27 -3.45
CA VAL A 116 -8.45 -3.90 -2.81
C VAL A 116 -8.74 -5.28 -3.43
N LYS A 117 -8.72 -5.40 -4.76
CA LYS A 117 -8.91 -6.69 -5.45
C LYS A 117 -7.78 -7.69 -5.13
N PHE A 118 -6.57 -7.20 -4.89
CA PHE A 118 -5.43 -8.03 -4.48
C PHE A 118 -5.67 -8.62 -3.08
N GLU A 119 -6.07 -7.83 -2.11
CA GLU A 119 -6.43 -8.29 -0.75
C GLU A 119 -7.60 -9.28 -0.78
N GLN A 120 -8.58 -9.05 -1.67
CA GLN A 120 -9.69 -9.98 -1.91
C GLN A 120 -9.28 -11.25 -2.69
N ARG A 121 -8.00 -11.38 -3.07
CA ARG A 121 -7.46 -12.48 -3.90
C ARG A 121 -8.17 -12.65 -5.25
N ASN A 122 -8.73 -11.57 -5.78
CA ASN A 122 -9.37 -11.56 -7.10
C ASN A 122 -8.33 -11.31 -8.19
N TRP A 123 -7.50 -12.31 -8.47
CA TRP A 123 -6.37 -12.22 -9.38
C TRP A 123 -6.74 -11.80 -10.79
N ASN A 124 -7.91 -12.21 -11.28
CA ASN A 124 -8.37 -11.84 -12.62
C ASN A 124 -8.62 -10.32 -12.73
N GLU A 125 -9.25 -9.72 -11.72
CA GLU A 125 -9.47 -8.27 -11.70
C GLU A 125 -8.17 -7.50 -11.49
N VAL A 126 -7.24 -8.02 -10.67
CA VAL A 126 -5.90 -7.43 -10.52
C VAL A 126 -5.19 -7.38 -11.88
N ILE A 127 -5.22 -8.49 -12.65
CA ILE A 127 -4.61 -8.54 -13.98
C ILE A 127 -5.31 -7.59 -14.95
N ARG A 128 -6.63 -7.55 -14.97
CA ARG A 128 -7.40 -6.66 -15.84
C ARG A 128 -7.08 -5.18 -15.60
N LEU A 129 -7.12 -4.75 -14.34
CA LEU A 129 -6.81 -3.37 -13.95
C LEU A 129 -5.34 -3.02 -14.23
N GLY A 130 -4.42 -3.92 -13.85
CA GLY A 130 -3.01 -3.72 -14.09
C GLY A 130 -2.65 -3.60 -15.56
N THR A 131 -3.24 -4.43 -16.44
CA THR A 131 -3.05 -4.33 -17.89
C THR A 131 -3.52 -2.97 -18.41
N ARG A 132 -4.71 -2.52 -18.01
CA ARG A 132 -5.21 -1.20 -18.39
C ARG A 132 -4.31 -0.05 -17.94
N ILE A 133 -3.75 -0.15 -16.72
CA ILE A 133 -2.75 0.81 -16.22
C ILE A 133 -1.48 0.78 -17.10
N MET A 134 -0.99 -0.40 -17.47
CA MET A 134 0.19 -0.53 -18.33
C MET A 134 0.00 0.07 -19.72
N GLU A 135 -1.19 -0.03 -20.29
CA GLU A 135 -1.52 0.47 -21.63
C GLU A 135 -1.62 2.00 -21.69
N GLY A 136 -2.14 2.67 -20.66
CA GLY A 136 -2.50 4.08 -20.74
C GLY A 136 -1.83 5.01 -19.74
N CYS A 137 -1.35 4.50 -18.59
CA CYS A 137 -0.77 5.35 -17.56
C CYS A 137 0.66 5.74 -17.88
N THR A 138 1.00 7.03 -17.77
CA THR A 138 2.36 7.55 -17.94
C THR A 138 3.08 7.82 -16.61
N ASN A 139 2.39 7.69 -15.47
CA ASN A 139 2.99 7.87 -14.15
C ASN A 139 3.82 6.64 -13.77
N ASP A 140 5.13 6.81 -13.68
CA ASP A 140 6.07 5.71 -13.40
C ASP A 140 5.86 5.05 -12.04
N GLN A 141 5.44 5.81 -11.01
CA GLN A 141 5.19 5.27 -9.68
C GLN A 141 3.96 4.33 -9.69
N ILE A 142 2.87 4.75 -10.33
CA ILE A 142 1.66 3.93 -10.49
C ILE A 142 1.98 2.68 -11.30
N ARG A 143 2.71 2.84 -12.42
CA ARG A 143 3.12 1.72 -13.27
C ARG A 143 3.97 0.71 -12.53
N SER A 144 5.01 1.16 -11.82
CA SER A 144 5.93 0.29 -11.09
C SER A 144 5.23 -0.50 -9.98
N SER A 145 4.39 0.18 -9.18
CA SER A 145 3.61 -0.50 -8.13
C SER A 145 2.54 -1.44 -8.71
N SER A 146 1.99 -1.14 -9.88
CA SER A 146 1.06 -2.05 -10.56
C SER A 146 1.76 -3.27 -11.14
N LYS A 147 2.99 -3.15 -11.67
CA LYS A 147 3.81 -4.29 -12.08
C LYS A 147 4.06 -5.27 -10.93
N GLN A 148 4.31 -4.76 -9.73
CA GLN A 148 4.48 -5.61 -8.55
C GLN A 148 3.23 -6.47 -8.29
N LEU A 149 2.05 -5.87 -8.28
CA LEU A 149 0.80 -6.61 -8.06
C LEU A 149 0.48 -7.57 -9.21
N LEU A 150 0.77 -7.19 -10.46
CA LEU A 150 0.65 -8.08 -11.62
C LEU A 150 1.54 -9.30 -11.48
N CYS A 151 2.81 -9.10 -11.08
CA CYS A 151 3.74 -10.19 -10.86
C CYS A 151 3.19 -11.20 -9.84
N PHE A 152 2.72 -10.73 -8.68
CA PHE A 152 2.12 -11.59 -7.68
C PHE A 152 0.83 -12.26 -8.16
N ALA A 153 -0.05 -11.54 -8.87
CA ALA A 153 -1.29 -12.11 -9.39
C ALA A 153 -1.03 -13.24 -10.39
N TYR A 154 -0.08 -13.07 -11.32
CA TYR A 154 0.33 -14.15 -12.23
C TYR A 154 0.96 -15.32 -11.49
N GLN A 155 1.79 -15.07 -10.48
CA GLN A 155 2.39 -16.12 -9.66
C GLN A 155 1.31 -16.93 -8.92
N HIS A 156 0.31 -16.28 -8.31
CA HIS A 156 -0.80 -16.97 -7.65
C HIS A 156 -1.70 -17.77 -8.61
N LYS A 157 -1.71 -17.42 -9.89
CA LYS A 157 -2.39 -18.18 -10.94
C LYS A 157 -1.55 -19.32 -11.52
N GLY A 158 -0.29 -19.46 -11.09
CA GLY A 158 0.64 -20.42 -11.67
C GLY A 158 1.24 -20.02 -13.02
N GLU A 159 1.00 -18.78 -13.47
CA GLU A 159 1.53 -18.21 -14.72
C GLU A 159 2.94 -17.63 -14.50
N ASN A 160 3.86 -18.47 -14.00
CA ASN A 160 5.18 -18.05 -13.51
C ASN A 160 6.06 -17.41 -14.58
N ASP A 161 5.95 -17.78 -15.85
CA ASP A 161 6.74 -17.18 -16.93
C ASP A 161 6.37 -15.69 -17.11
N LYS A 162 5.07 -15.37 -17.09
CA LYS A 162 4.61 -13.97 -17.17
C LYS A 162 5.03 -13.16 -15.94
N ALA A 163 4.96 -13.78 -14.76
CA ALA A 163 5.41 -13.14 -13.53
C ALA A 163 6.91 -12.80 -13.60
N ARG A 164 7.72 -13.74 -14.09
CA ARG A 164 9.17 -13.55 -14.27
C ARG A 164 9.48 -12.46 -15.28
N GLU A 165 8.84 -12.47 -16.45
CA GLU A 165 9.00 -11.43 -17.47
C GLU A 165 8.75 -10.02 -16.92
N ILE A 166 7.68 -9.85 -16.09
CA ILE A 166 7.40 -8.57 -15.44
C ILE A 166 8.50 -8.20 -14.44
N ALA A 167 8.94 -9.16 -13.61
CA ALA A 167 9.94 -8.92 -12.58
C ALA A 167 11.31 -8.52 -13.19
N GLU A 168 11.73 -9.17 -14.28
CA GLU A 168 12.98 -8.87 -14.99
C GLU A 168 13.02 -7.46 -15.58
N ASN A 169 11.84 -6.87 -15.86
CA ASN A 169 11.69 -5.50 -16.36
C ASN A 169 11.51 -4.44 -15.25
N LEU A 170 11.75 -4.81 -13.98
CA LEU A 170 11.77 -3.86 -12.86
C LEU A 170 13.20 -3.37 -12.58
N PRO A 171 13.36 -2.16 -12.00
CA PRO A 171 14.67 -1.63 -11.64
C PRO A 171 15.38 -2.53 -10.62
N SER A 172 16.72 -2.61 -10.74
CA SER A 172 17.56 -3.21 -9.70
C SER A 172 17.42 -2.42 -8.39
N ILE A 173 17.54 -3.13 -7.25
CA ILE A 173 17.49 -2.51 -5.91
C ILE A 173 18.49 -1.36 -5.77
N TYR A 174 19.66 -1.45 -6.39
CA TYR A 174 20.72 -0.44 -6.30
C TYR A 174 20.39 0.91 -6.96
N ILE A 175 19.39 0.93 -7.85
CA ILE A 175 18.98 2.17 -8.54
C ILE A 175 17.58 2.63 -8.09
N THR A 176 17.11 2.11 -6.96
CA THR A 176 15.84 2.54 -6.39
C THR A 176 15.98 3.89 -5.67
N LYS A 177 14.87 4.65 -5.63
CA LYS A 177 14.79 5.94 -4.92
C LYS A 177 15.33 5.83 -3.48
N GLN A 178 14.97 4.77 -2.77
CA GLN A 178 15.35 4.56 -1.37
C GLN A 178 16.86 4.46 -1.20
N VAL A 179 17.51 3.65 -2.03
CA VAL A 179 18.98 3.49 -1.99
C VAL A 179 19.67 4.81 -2.36
N LEU A 180 19.21 5.49 -3.41
CA LEU A 180 19.84 6.73 -3.84
C LEU A 180 19.69 7.85 -2.80
N LEU A 181 18.51 8.02 -2.22
CA LEU A 181 18.27 9.05 -1.20
C LEU A 181 19.12 8.85 0.06
N ALA A 182 19.39 7.60 0.46
CA ALA A 182 20.22 7.27 1.62
C ALA A 182 21.68 7.72 1.49
N HIS A 183 22.15 8.06 0.27
CA HIS A 183 23.49 8.58 0.03
C HIS A 183 23.60 10.11 0.19
N PHE A 184 22.49 10.83 0.30
CA PHE A 184 22.54 12.28 0.49
C PHE A 184 22.94 12.64 1.92
N SER A 185 23.59 13.78 2.11
CA SER A 185 23.92 14.35 3.41
C SER A 185 22.73 15.14 3.98
N GLY A 186 22.80 15.43 5.29
CA GLY A 186 21.78 16.19 6.03
C GLY A 186 20.64 15.31 6.56
N ASN A 187 19.67 15.93 7.24
CA ASN A 187 18.59 15.21 7.94
C ASN A 187 17.78 14.33 7.03
N ALA A 188 17.44 14.80 5.82
CA ALA A 188 16.65 14.02 4.86
C ALA A 188 17.38 12.74 4.39
N GLY A 189 18.73 12.83 4.20
CA GLY A 189 19.52 11.66 3.86
C GLY A 189 19.68 10.69 5.03
N HIS A 190 19.80 11.21 6.25
CA HIS A 190 19.84 10.39 7.46
C HIS A 190 18.52 9.62 7.66
N GLU A 191 17.38 10.30 7.58
CA GLU A 191 16.06 9.68 7.65
C GLU A 191 15.87 8.64 6.54
N ALA A 192 16.25 8.97 5.30
CA ALA A 192 16.18 8.02 4.19
C ALA A 192 17.06 6.77 4.44
N ASN A 193 18.24 6.92 5.07
CA ASN A 193 19.09 5.81 5.45
C ASN A 193 18.44 4.93 6.53
N GLN A 194 17.84 5.52 7.56
CA GLN A 194 17.10 4.76 8.60
C GLN A 194 15.92 4.00 7.98
N ASN A 195 15.15 4.65 7.12
CA ASN A 195 14.04 4.02 6.39
C ASN A 195 14.52 2.88 5.48
N LEU A 196 15.71 3.00 4.88
CA LEU A 196 16.31 1.93 4.10
C LEU A 196 16.72 0.75 4.98
N ILE A 197 17.31 1.00 6.15
CA ILE A 197 17.68 -0.05 7.12
C ILE A 197 16.44 -0.85 7.55
N THR A 198 15.37 -0.17 7.94
CA THR A 198 14.12 -0.83 8.36
C THR A 198 13.50 -1.65 7.22
N THR A 199 13.47 -1.10 6.01
CA THR A 199 12.97 -1.79 4.82
C THR A 199 13.80 -3.04 4.50
N LEU A 200 15.12 -2.93 4.52
CA LEU A 200 16.01 -4.06 4.23
C LEU A 200 15.95 -5.14 5.32
N LEU A 201 15.81 -4.75 6.59
CA LEU A 201 15.63 -5.68 7.70
C LEU A 201 14.35 -6.51 7.51
N ASP A 202 13.23 -5.87 7.19
CA ASP A 202 11.97 -6.57 6.95
C ASP A 202 12.06 -7.50 5.72
N MET A 203 12.59 -6.99 4.61
CA MET A 203 12.78 -7.77 3.38
C MET A 203 13.68 -8.97 3.62
N LEU A 204 14.81 -8.80 4.30
CA LEU A 204 15.75 -9.88 4.60
C LEU A 204 15.09 -10.95 5.47
N SER A 205 14.40 -10.55 6.54
CA SER A 205 13.69 -11.48 7.42
C SER A 205 12.64 -12.30 6.66
N ASN A 206 11.84 -11.64 5.80
CA ASN A 206 10.84 -12.33 4.99
C ASN A 206 11.46 -13.26 3.93
N THR A 207 12.57 -12.83 3.29
CA THR A 207 13.28 -13.65 2.31
C THR A 207 13.89 -14.89 2.96
N MET A 208 14.50 -14.75 4.15
CA MET A 208 15.06 -15.88 4.90
C MET A 208 14.00 -16.88 5.37
N ARG A 209 12.76 -16.44 5.61
CA ARG A 209 11.64 -17.33 5.96
C ARG A 209 11.21 -18.24 4.81
N ALA A 210 11.37 -17.79 3.58
CA ALA A 210 10.84 -18.46 2.39
C ALA A 210 11.73 -19.65 2.00
N ASN A 211 11.38 -20.87 2.44
CA ASN A 211 11.98 -22.09 1.97
C ASN A 211 11.45 -22.43 0.57
N LYS A 212 12.25 -22.15 -0.45
CA LYS A 212 11.83 -22.30 -1.85
C LYS A 212 11.83 -23.77 -2.29
N GLU A 213 10.76 -24.16 -2.98
CA GLU A 213 10.73 -25.39 -3.77
C GLU A 213 11.63 -25.21 -5.01
N LEU A 214 12.47 -26.19 -5.27
CA LEU A 214 13.39 -26.22 -6.40
C LEU A 214 12.74 -26.95 -7.61
N ASP A 215 13.37 -26.87 -8.78
CA ASP A 215 12.83 -27.43 -10.02
C ASP A 215 12.67 -28.95 -9.98
N ASP A 216 13.39 -29.63 -9.07
CA ASP A 216 13.30 -31.08 -8.83
C ASP A 216 12.21 -31.47 -7.79
N GLY A 217 11.44 -30.50 -7.28
CA GLY A 217 10.40 -30.68 -6.28
C GLY A 217 10.92 -30.82 -4.85
N THR A 218 12.22 -30.68 -4.62
CA THR A 218 12.78 -30.59 -3.26
C THR A 218 12.72 -29.15 -2.74
N HIS A 219 12.93 -28.98 -1.42
CA HIS A 219 13.07 -27.65 -0.83
C HIS A 219 14.55 -27.28 -0.69
N ALA A 220 14.84 -25.98 -0.80
CA ALA A 220 16.20 -25.44 -0.71
C ALA A 220 16.87 -25.78 0.63
N TYR A 221 16.09 -25.90 1.70
CA TYR A 221 16.56 -26.21 3.06
C TYR A 221 15.69 -27.28 3.70
N THR A 222 16.32 -28.14 4.49
CA THR A 222 15.65 -29.08 5.41
C THR A 222 14.95 -28.35 6.55
N GLU A 223 14.04 -29.03 7.27
CA GLU A 223 13.40 -28.45 8.45
C GLU A 223 14.42 -28.05 9.54
N ASP A 224 15.48 -28.81 9.73
CA ASP A 224 16.55 -28.53 10.69
C ASP A 224 17.35 -27.30 10.29
N GLU A 225 17.67 -27.14 9.02
CA GLU A 225 18.34 -25.96 8.48
C GLU A 225 17.44 -24.72 8.58
N MET A 226 16.12 -24.88 8.33
CA MET A 226 15.17 -23.78 8.53
C MET A 226 15.09 -23.33 9.97
N ALA A 227 15.17 -24.23 10.94
CA ALA A 227 15.25 -23.84 12.36
C ALA A 227 16.49 -22.99 12.65
N VAL A 228 17.65 -23.38 12.11
CA VAL A 228 18.89 -22.58 12.21
C VAL A 228 18.69 -21.20 11.56
N ILE A 229 18.03 -21.13 10.40
CA ILE A 229 17.73 -19.88 9.73
C ILE A 229 16.80 -19.00 10.59
N HIS A 230 15.78 -19.59 11.23
CA HIS A 230 14.90 -18.84 12.13
C HIS A 230 15.65 -18.27 13.35
N HIS A 231 16.58 -19.01 13.94
CA HIS A 231 17.45 -18.46 14.99
C HIS A 231 18.33 -17.31 14.50
N LYS A 232 18.85 -17.41 13.26
CA LYS A 232 19.59 -16.28 12.64
C LYS A 232 18.70 -15.05 12.42
N ARG A 233 17.42 -15.25 12.07
CA ARG A 233 16.46 -14.15 11.95
C ARG A 233 16.21 -13.46 13.29
N LEU A 234 16.10 -14.20 14.40
CA LEU A 234 16.01 -13.60 15.74
C LEU A 234 17.25 -12.77 16.05
N ALA A 235 18.43 -13.37 15.91
CA ALA A 235 19.69 -12.69 16.15
C ALA A 235 19.89 -11.41 15.32
N LEU A 236 19.33 -11.35 14.10
CA LEU A 236 19.37 -10.16 13.26
C LEU A 236 18.60 -9.00 13.89
N PHE A 237 17.40 -9.24 14.43
CA PHE A 237 16.63 -8.21 15.12
C PHE A 237 17.29 -7.77 16.43
N GLU A 238 17.80 -8.71 17.22
CA GLU A 238 18.51 -8.42 18.47
C GLU A 238 19.79 -7.60 18.23
N LEU A 239 20.52 -7.87 17.14
CA LEU A 239 21.73 -7.13 16.76
C LEU A 239 21.43 -5.67 16.38
N LEU A 240 20.31 -5.43 15.70
CA LEU A 240 19.98 -4.10 15.16
C LEU A 240 19.13 -3.27 16.12
N ILE A 241 18.42 -3.93 17.05
CA ILE A 241 17.51 -3.29 18.02
C ILE A 241 17.94 -3.75 19.41
N GLU A 242 19.10 -3.23 19.86
CA GLU A 242 19.82 -3.66 21.06
C GLU A 242 19.09 -3.36 22.37
N ASP A 243 18.17 -2.42 22.37
CA ASP A 243 17.40 -1.98 23.55
C ASP A 243 16.08 -2.73 23.75
N GLY A 244 15.71 -3.59 22.80
CA GLY A 244 14.48 -4.38 22.84
C GLY A 244 13.20 -3.60 22.52
N ASN A 245 13.29 -2.35 22.10
CA ASN A 245 12.14 -1.56 21.62
C ASN A 245 11.85 -1.89 20.15
N TYR A 246 11.21 -3.03 19.92
CA TYR A 246 10.97 -3.59 18.59
C TYR A 246 9.82 -2.91 17.82
N ALA A 247 8.97 -2.10 18.45
CA ALA A 247 7.86 -1.41 17.83
C ALA A 247 7.08 -2.33 16.84
N PHE A 248 7.05 -1.99 15.54
CA PHE A 248 6.41 -2.83 14.51
C PHE A 248 6.99 -4.25 14.43
N TYR A 249 8.27 -4.44 14.70
CA TYR A 249 8.91 -5.75 14.55
C TYR A 249 8.51 -6.79 15.60
N HIS A 250 7.72 -6.42 16.62
CA HIS A 250 7.08 -7.41 17.47
C HIS A 250 6.30 -8.46 16.69
N THR A 251 5.55 -8.06 15.63
CA THR A 251 4.81 -9.01 14.78
C THR A 251 5.75 -9.95 13.99
N ARG A 252 6.96 -9.48 13.62
CA ARG A 252 7.97 -10.33 12.95
C ARG A 252 8.58 -11.35 13.92
N LEU A 253 8.91 -10.91 15.13
CA LEU A 253 9.47 -11.76 16.17
C LEU A 253 8.46 -12.81 16.63
N GLU A 254 7.19 -12.40 16.82
CA GLU A 254 6.08 -13.34 17.08
C GLU A 254 6.05 -14.47 16.04
N SER A 255 6.03 -14.11 14.77
CA SER A 255 5.98 -15.07 13.65
C SER A 255 7.20 -16.01 13.64
N ILE A 256 8.42 -15.51 13.95
CA ILE A 256 9.63 -16.34 14.01
C ILE A 256 9.54 -17.32 15.17
N HIS A 257 9.11 -16.86 16.33
CA HIS A 257 8.94 -17.73 17.50
C HIS A 257 7.86 -18.79 17.29
N MET A 258 6.76 -18.46 16.60
CA MET A 258 5.73 -19.44 16.21
C MET A 258 6.26 -20.49 15.21
N ASP A 259 7.11 -20.11 14.25
CA ASP A 259 7.75 -21.04 13.33
C ASP A 259 8.67 -22.01 14.10
N LEU A 260 9.47 -21.51 15.04
CA LEU A 260 10.34 -22.33 15.92
C LEU A 260 9.53 -23.22 16.87
N ALA A 261 8.45 -22.70 17.45
CA ALA A 261 7.57 -23.51 18.32
C ALA A 261 6.99 -24.70 17.57
N ARG A 262 6.53 -24.53 16.33
CA ARG A 262 6.03 -25.61 15.48
C ARG A 262 7.14 -26.63 15.15
N TYR A 263 8.35 -26.16 14.88
CA TYR A 263 9.49 -27.06 14.63
C TYR A 263 9.82 -27.92 15.83
N TYR A 264 9.93 -27.33 17.03
CA TYR A 264 10.22 -28.10 18.26
C TYR A 264 9.04 -28.99 18.68
N ALA A 265 7.80 -28.56 18.45
CA ALA A 265 6.62 -29.38 18.71
C ALA A 265 6.60 -30.66 17.86
N LYS A 266 6.99 -30.60 16.59
CA LYS A 266 7.16 -31.81 15.74
C LYS A 266 8.14 -32.80 16.32
N LYS A 267 9.14 -32.32 17.07
CA LYS A 267 10.16 -33.14 17.74
C LYS A 267 9.77 -33.55 19.15
N GLN A 268 8.57 -33.17 19.62
CA GLN A 268 8.10 -33.40 21.00
C GLN A 268 9.05 -32.79 22.06
N ASP A 269 9.78 -31.74 21.70
CA ASP A 269 10.65 -31.02 22.61
C ASP A 269 9.82 -30.00 23.40
N THR A 270 9.39 -30.43 24.60
CA THR A 270 8.49 -29.64 25.45
C THR A 270 9.11 -28.33 25.90
N GLU A 271 10.38 -28.34 26.30
CA GLU A 271 11.07 -27.17 26.84
C GLU A 271 11.19 -26.06 25.79
N ASN A 272 11.76 -26.36 24.62
CA ASN A 272 11.95 -25.39 23.57
C ASN A 272 10.60 -24.94 22.95
N THR A 273 9.61 -25.85 22.86
CA THR A 273 8.28 -25.47 22.39
C THR A 273 7.64 -24.43 23.30
N LEU A 274 7.60 -24.69 24.62
CA LEU A 274 7.04 -23.75 25.61
C LEU A 274 7.79 -22.43 25.64
N HIS A 275 9.12 -22.46 25.56
CA HIS A 275 9.94 -21.26 25.48
C HIS A 275 9.51 -20.37 24.31
N HIS A 276 9.47 -20.92 23.11
CA HIS A 276 9.12 -20.14 21.92
C HIS A 276 7.65 -19.71 21.90
N LEU A 277 6.71 -20.52 22.41
CA LEU A 277 5.31 -20.11 22.58
C LEU A 277 5.17 -18.93 23.56
N SER A 278 5.94 -18.96 24.66
CA SER A 278 5.93 -17.84 25.61
C SER A 278 6.46 -16.55 24.99
N CYS A 279 7.58 -16.61 24.25
CA CYS A 279 8.12 -15.46 23.54
C CYS A 279 7.16 -14.93 22.47
N ALA A 280 6.51 -15.82 21.69
CA ALA A 280 5.51 -15.43 20.71
C ALA A 280 4.34 -14.69 21.37
N ALA A 281 3.86 -15.19 22.52
CA ALA A 281 2.82 -14.53 23.29
C ALA A 281 3.25 -13.13 23.79
N ASP A 282 4.48 -12.99 24.28
CA ASP A 282 5.00 -11.70 24.73
C ASP A 282 5.03 -10.66 23.61
N HIS A 283 5.53 -11.06 22.43
CA HIS A 283 5.57 -10.18 21.27
C HIS A 283 4.17 -9.85 20.73
N ALA A 284 3.26 -10.81 20.67
CA ALA A 284 1.88 -10.57 20.25
C ALA A 284 1.13 -9.60 21.18
N ILE A 285 1.31 -9.75 22.49
CA ILE A 285 0.74 -8.85 23.50
C ILE A 285 1.34 -7.44 23.37
N ALA A 286 2.66 -7.34 23.23
CA ALA A 286 3.34 -6.05 23.07
C ALA A 286 2.85 -5.33 21.80
N PHE A 287 2.77 -6.03 20.67
CA PHE A 287 2.25 -5.45 19.43
C PHE A 287 0.79 -5.00 19.54
N THR A 288 -0.09 -5.86 20.09
CA THR A 288 -1.51 -5.53 20.27
C THR A 288 -1.70 -4.28 21.12
N ARG A 289 -0.92 -4.11 22.21
CA ARG A 289 -1.02 -2.97 23.13
C ARG A 289 -0.40 -1.69 22.63
N SER A 290 0.70 -1.79 21.90
CA SER A 290 1.36 -0.64 21.27
C SER A 290 0.75 -0.27 19.91
N GLU A 291 -0.11 -1.12 19.35
CA GLU A 291 -0.63 -0.99 17.98
C GLU A 291 0.50 -0.95 16.93
N GLY A 292 1.68 -1.47 17.27
CA GLY A 292 2.89 -1.40 16.42
C GLY A 292 3.41 0.02 16.15
N ILE A 293 2.90 1.01 16.89
CA ILE A 293 3.26 2.43 16.76
C ILE A 293 4.25 2.78 17.87
N GLY A 294 5.28 3.51 17.52
CA GLY A 294 6.28 4.04 18.46
C GLY A 294 7.56 4.44 17.75
N ASP A 295 8.29 5.33 18.36
CA ASP A 295 9.62 5.69 17.87
C ASP A 295 10.63 4.64 18.33
N TYR A 296 11.54 4.27 17.43
CA TYR A 296 12.68 3.44 17.78
C TYR A 296 13.66 4.24 18.65
N THR A 297 14.18 3.59 19.67
CA THR A 297 15.12 4.17 20.64
C THR A 297 16.54 3.59 20.52
N CYS A 298 16.70 2.52 19.74
CA CYS A 298 18.00 1.93 19.42
C CYS A 298 18.88 2.88 18.57
N LEU A 299 20.20 2.73 18.69
CA LEU A 299 21.17 3.66 18.13
C LEU A 299 20.99 3.94 16.62
N LEU A 300 20.77 2.88 15.83
CA LEU A 300 20.68 3.00 14.36
C LEU A 300 19.38 3.63 13.86
N LEU A 301 18.30 3.52 14.64
CA LEU A 301 16.97 3.93 14.24
C LEU A 301 16.41 5.04 15.14
N LEU A 302 17.24 5.67 15.95
CA LEU A 302 16.84 6.66 16.95
C LEU A 302 16.00 7.78 16.33
N GLY A 303 14.78 7.95 16.84
CA GLY A 303 13.82 8.98 16.38
C GLY A 303 13.11 8.64 15.06
N ASN A 304 13.41 7.48 14.46
CA ASN A 304 12.62 6.98 13.33
C ASN A 304 11.34 6.36 13.89
N GLY A 305 10.18 6.91 13.47
CA GLY A 305 8.89 6.35 13.82
C GLY A 305 8.63 5.03 13.10
N SER A 306 7.97 4.08 13.77
CA SER A 306 7.42 2.93 13.06
C SER A 306 6.41 3.43 12.03
N VAL A 307 6.56 2.99 10.79
CA VAL A 307 5.58 3.29 9.72
C VAL A 307 4.21 2.77 10.18
N HIS A 308 3.17 3.56 9.98
CA HIS A 308 1.80 3.10 10.21
C HIS A 308 1.52 1.89 9.31
N PHE A 309 1.50 0.72 9.91
CA PHE A 309 1.01 -0.47 9.24
C PHE A 309 -0.48 -0.61 9.55
N SER A 310 -1.31 -0.56 8.53
CA SER A 310 -2.69 -0.96 8.68
C SER A 310 -2.70 -2.47 8.96
N THR A 311 -3.30 -2.87 10.06
CA THR A 311 -3.65 -4.27 10.26
C THR A 311 -4.87 -4.55 9.38
N ASN A 312 -4.68 -5.21 8.25
CA ASN A 312 -5.77 -5.64 7.36
C ASN A 312 -6.62 -6.77 7.98
N GLY A 313 -6.40 -7.07 9.26
CA GLY A 313 -7.06 -8.15 9.98
C GLY A 313 -8.23 -7.66 10.82
N THR A 314 -9.27 -8.48 10.90
CA THR A 314 -10.39 -8.30 11.83
C THR A 314 -10.02 -8.74 13.26
N GLU A 315 -8.83 -9.26 13.48
CA GLU A 315 -8.35 -9.84 14.74
C GLU A 315 -6.96 -9.31 15.09
N ASN A 316 -6.71 -9.09 16.38
CA ASN A 316 -5.39 -8.65 16.87
C ASN A 316 -4.38 -9.81 16.95
N ASP A 317 -3.08 -9.50 17.05
CA ASP A 317 -2.01 -10.50 17.07
C ASP A 317 -2.13 -11.47 18.25
N ALA A 318 -2.55 -11.00 19.43
CA ALA A 318 -2.78 -11.88 20.58
C ALA A 318 -3.89 -12.90 20.32
N LYS A 319 -4.96 -12.50 19.59
CA LYS A 319 -6.03 -13.41 19.18
C LYS A 319 -5.52 -14.43 18.16
N GLN A 320 -4.75 -13.99 17.18
CA GLN A 320 -4.17 -14.88 16.16
C GLN A 320 -3.25 -15.94 16.79
N VAL A 321 -2.38 -15.54 17.73
CA VAL A 321 -1.55 -16.52 18.46
C VAL A 321 -2.41 -17.47 19.26
N LEU A 322 -3.42 -16.97 19.99
CA LEU A 322 -4.35 -17.81 20.76
C LEU A 322 -5.04 -18.87 19.88
N ASP A 323 -5.48 -18.48 18.69
CA ASP A 323 -6.08 -19.39 17.73
C ASP A 323 -5.09 -20.43 17.19
N HIS A 324 -3.86 -20.02 16.93
CA HIS A 324 -2.78 -20.93 16.53
C HIS A 324 -2.46 -21.99 17.62
N LEU A 325 -2.58 -21.63 18.91
CA LEU A 325 -2.37 -22.57 20.02
C LEU A 325 -3.44 -23.68 20.09
N SER A 326 -4.56 -23.51 19.39
CA SER A 326 -5.57 -24.56 19.26
C SER A 326 -5.15 -25.70 18.33
N SER A 327 -4.07 -25.54 17.57
CA SER A 327 -3.55 -26.54 16.64
C SER A 327 -3.21 -27.85 17.33
N PRO A 328 -3.55 -29.02 16.73
CA PRO A 328 -3.24 -30.36 17.30
C PRO A 328 -1.75 -30.60 17.53
N ILE A 329 -0.87 -29.89 16.87
CA ILE A 329 0.58 -30.01 17.03
C ILE A 329 1.04 -29.70 18.49
N PHE A 330 0.24 -28.93 19.25
CA PHE A 330 0.52 -28.54 20.61
C PHE A 330 -0.30 -29.35 21.65
N ASP A 331 -1.05 -30.39 21.24
CA ASP A 331 -1.92 -31.16 22.16
C ASP A 331 -1.15 -31.79 23.32
N PHE A 332 0.11 -32.19 23.09
CA PHE A 332 0.96 -32.78 24.12
C PHE A 332 1.32 -31.81 25.27
N LEU A 333 1.07 -30.50 25.09
CA LEU A 333 1.34 -29.45 26.08
C LEU A 333 0.09 -29.07 26.90
N ARG A 334 -1.12 -29.44 26.46
CA ARG A 334 -2.41 -28.95 27.05
C ARG A 334 -2.56 -29.21 28.53
N GLY A 335 -1.89 -30.24 29.08
CA GLY A 335 -1.90 -30.55 30.49
C GLY A 335 -0.81 -29.88 31.33
N THR A 336 0.05 -29.09 30.74
CA THR A 336 1.16 -28.45 31.45
C THR A 336 0.76 -27.10 32.05
N PRO A 337 1.20 -26.78 33.29
CA PRO A 337 0.94 -25.47 33.89
C PRO A 337 1.48 -24.31 33.08
N GLU A 338 2.63 -24.50 32.43
CA GLU A 338 3.30 -23.49 31.61
C GLU A 338 2.47 -23.13 30.38
N PHE A 339 1.88 -24.11 29.70
CA PHE A 339 0.98 -23.85 28.56
C PHE A 339 -0.30 -23.13 29.01
N ALA A 340 -0.87 -23.54 30.15
CA ALA A 340 -2.02 -22.86 30.73
C ALA A 340 -1.70 -21.39 31.08
N ALA A 341 -0.48 -21.10 31.58
CA ALA A 341 -0.04 -19.76 31.88
C ALA A 341 0.09 -18.89 30.59
N ILE A 342 0.53 -19.46 29.47
CA ILE A 342 0.58 -18.76 28.18
C ILE A 342 -0.84 -18.38 27.72
N LEU A 343 -1.79 -19.32 27.77
CA LEU A 343 -3.20 -19.05 27.41
C LEU A 343 -3.79 -17.94 28.31
N ALA A 344 -3.59 -18.03 29.62
CA ALA A 344 -4.09 -17.03 30.57
C ALA A 344 -3.56 -15.60 30.35
N ARG A 345 -2.39 -15.45 29.73
CA ARG A 345 -1.81 -14.15 29.36
C ARG A 345 -2.42 -13.60 28.08
N LEU A 346 -2.74 -14.45 27.10
CA LEU A 346 -3.28 -14.07 25.79
C LEU A 346 -4.77 -13.77 25.84
N GLU A 347 -5.56 -14.57 26.59
CA GLU A 347 -7.03 -14.48 26.65
C GLU A 347 -7.55 -13.06 26.95
N PRO A 348 -7.07 -12.33 27.97
CA PRO A 348 -7.54 -10.98 28.26
C PRO A 348 -7.25 -10.01 27.11
N VAL A 349 -6.07 -10.14 26.49
CA VAL A 349 -5.59 -9.22 25.44
C VAL A 349 -6.25 -9.50 24.09
N SER A 350 -6.65 -10.75 23.83
CA SER A 350 -7.32 -11.13 22.58
C SER A 350 -8.65 -10.41 22.35
N GLY A 351 -9.28 -9.93 23.44
CA GLY A 351 -10.51 -9.13 23.39
C GLY A 351 -10.30 -7.61 23.38
N GLU A 352 -9.06 -7.14 23.50
CA GLU A 352 -8.72 -5.69 23.56
C GLU A 352 -8.76 -4.98 22.19
N TRP A 353 -9.37 -5.60 21.18
CA TRP A 353 -9.45 -5.00 19.84
C TRP A 353 -10.21 -3.69 19.87
N LYS A 354 -9.48 -2.59 19.64
CA LYS A 354 -10.10 -1.27 19.43
C LYS A 354 -10.39 -1.11 17.93
N VAL A 355 -11.66 -1.18 17.57
CA VAL A 355 -12.10 -0.60 16.30
C VAL A 355 -11.70 0.88 16.34
N ARG A 356 -10.75 1.30 15.52
CA ARG A 356 -10.39 2.72 15.39
C ARG A 356 -11.62 3.47 14.87
N GLU A 357 -12.19 4.34 15.69
CA GLU A 357 -13.24 5.29 15.30
C GLU A 357 -12.73 6.28 14.26
#